data_f9e5c1d985b905f90f92d136e0c9dd6c
#
_entry.id   f9e5c1d985b905f90f92d136e0c9dd6c
#
_cell.length_a   1.000
_cell.length_b   1.000
_cell.length_c   1.000
_cell.angle_alpha   90.00
_cell.angle_beta   90.00
_cell.angle_gamma   90.00
#
_symmetry.space_group_name_H-M   'P 1'
#
loop_
_entity.id
_entity.type
_entity.pdbx_description
1 polymer ?
#
loop_
_entity_poly.entity_id
_entity_poly.type
_entity_poly.pdbx_seq_one_letter_code
_entity_poly.pdbx_strand_id
1 'polypeptide(L)'
;GASDGWMNRMLGLYGADGARLGIAFNQTIPLILSGPTPVSSWAPGGADMPDDFLARLAHVYAHDQLFSTLLQQAVSADVIADQAQQGMMGGGGAAGGNQVLTRTLGTAARMLQAADGPRMAVIEVGGWDTHANQGAGTGQLANRLRQLDEGIALLAKELAPVWDRTAIVVMTEFGRTVAVNGTRGTDHGT
;
A
#
# COMPACT_ATOMS: atom_id res chain seq x y z
N GLY A 1 25.04 -2.81 7.74
CA GLY A 1 23.65 -2.71 8.17
C GLY A 1 22.86 -3.89 7.65
N ALA A 2 21.66 -4.10 8.16
CA ALA A 2 20.78 -5.15 7.65
C ALA A 2 20.40 -4.85 6.19
N SER A 3 20.44 -5.87 5.33
CA SER A 3 20.09 -5.75 3.90
C SER A 3 18.59 -5.94 3.66
N ASP A 4 17.81 -6.24 4.70
CA ASP A 4 16.42 -6.61 4.67
C ASP A 4 15.57 -5.77 5.65
N GLY A 5 14.34 -5.50 5.28
CA GLY A 5 13.38 -4.77 6.09
C GLY A 5 12.90 -5.60 7.30
N TRP A 6 12.59 -4.93 8.39
CA TRP A 6 12.14 -5.61 9.61
C TRP A 6 10.80 -6.34 9.42
N MET A 7 9.88 -5.82 8.61
CA MET A 7 8.62 -6.50 8.30
C MET A 7 8.85 -7.74 7.44
N ASN A 8 9.81 -7.71 6.51
CA ASN A 8 10.17 -8.90 5.75
C ASN A 8 10.72 -10.01 6.66
N ARG A 9 11.59 -9.64 7.63
CA ARG A 9 12.07 -10.60 8.65
C ARG A 9 10.92 -11.16 9.50
N MET A 10 9.95 -10.30 9.87
CA MET A 10 8.78 -10.74 10.63
C MET A 10 7.92 -11.73 9.81
N LEU A 11 7.70 -11.47 8.52
CA LEU A 11 7.03 -12.41 7.61
C LEU A 11 7.75 -13.75 7.53
N GLY A 12 9.08 -13.75 7.52
CA GLY A 12 9.90 -14.97 7.52
C GLY A 12 9.67 -15.89 8.73
N LEU A 13 9.19 -15.35 9.85
CA LEU A 13 8.85 -16.15 11.04
C LEU A 13 7.61 -17.05 10.82
N TYR A 14 6.78 -16.75 9.84
CA TYR A 14 5.63 -17.56 9.47
C TYR A 14 5.98 -18.69 8.48
N GLY A 15 7.25 -18.89 8.16
CA GLY A 15 7.71 -19.97 7.27
C GLY A 15 7.20 -19.82 5.83
N ALA A 16 6.83 -20.94 5.21
CA ALA A 16 6.38 -20.98 3.80
C ALA A 16 5.13 -20.12 3.54
N ASP A 17 4.29 -19.91 4.54
CA ASP A 17 3.08 -19.10 4.41
C ASP A 17 3.38 -17.59 4.40
N GLY A 18 4.56 -17.18 4.87
CA GLY A 18 4.97 -15.77 4.93
C GLY A 18 4.87 -15.05 3.59
N ALA A 19 5.12 -15.73 2.48
CA ALA A 19 5.05 -15.19 1.13
C ALA A 19 3.64 -14.69 0.72
N ARG A 20 2.60 -15.23 1.33
CA ARG A 20 1.20 -14.85 1.07
C ARG A 20 0.68 -13.81 2.05
N LEU A 21 1.42 -13.57 3.14
CA LEU A 21 0.94 -12.75 4.25
C LEU A 21 1.24 -11.27 4.08
N GLY A 22 2.22 -10.89 3.24
CA GLY A 22 2.66 -9.52 3.06
C GLY A 22 2.31 -8.94 1.69
N ILE A 23 1.77 -7.72 1.66
CA ILE A 23 1.51 -6.97 0.44
C ILE A 23 1.96 -5.51 0.57
N ALA A 24 2.61 -4.99 -0.48
CA ALA A 24 2.87 -3.57 -0.65
C ALA A 24 1.80 -2.96 -1.57
N PHE A 25 1.18 -1.87 -1.13
CA PHE A 25 0.29 -1.07 -1.98
C PHE A 25 1.10 0.04 -2.65
N ASN A 26 2.01 -0.38 -3.53
CA ASN A 26 2.91 0.47 -4.30
C ASN A 26 3.36 -0.28 -5.56
N GLN A 27 3.87 0.45 -6.57
CA GLN A 27 4.48 -0.15 -7.78
C GLN A 27 5.80 -0.87 -7.48
N THR A 28 6.49 -0.48 -6.41
CA THR A 28 7.75 -1.07 -5.96
C THR A 28 7.63 -1.57 -4.53
N ILE A 29 8.39 -2.61 -4.20
CA ILE A 29 8.45 -3.10 -2.83
C ILE A 29 9.24 -2.11 -1.96
N PRO A 30 8.62 -1.49 -0.93
CA PRO A 30 9.33 -0.58 -0.03
C PRO A 30 10.38 -1.32 0.82
N LEU A 31 11.41 -0.58 1.25
CA LEU A 31 12.54 -1.14 2.01
C LEU A 31 12.10 -1.94 3.24
N ILE A 32 11.04 -1.53 3.90
CA ILE A 32 10.50 -2.22 5.07
C ILE A 32 10.05 -3.67 4.79
N LEU A 33 9.60 -3.94 3.55
CA LEU A 33 9.20 -5.25 3.05
C LEU A 33 10.25 -5.93 2.17
N SER A 34 11.35 -5.24 1.84
CA SER A 34 12.42 -5.80 1.02
C SER A 34 13.17 -6.88 1.79
N GLY A 35 13.50 -8.00 1.15
CA GLY A 35 14.25 -9.10 1.79
C GLY A 35 13.99 -10.46 1.14
N PRO A 36 14.47 -11.56 1.77
CA PRO A 36 14.40 -12.90 1.19
C PRO A 36 12.99 -13.51 1.21
N THR A 37 12.09 -13.04 2.10
CA THR A 37 10.71 -13.53 2.11
C THR A 37 9.94 -12.86 0.97
N PRO A 38 9.38 -13.62 0.01
CA PRO A 38 8.59 -13.04 -1.08
C PRO A 38 7.38 -12.28 -0.54
N VAL A 39 7.07 -11.15 -1.16
CA VAL A 39 5.89 -10.33 -0.86
C VAL A 39 5.22 -9.92 -2.16
N SER A 40 3.92 -9.73 -2.12
CA SER A 40 3.15 -9.22 -3.26
C SER A 40 3.20 -7.70 -3.32
N SER A 41 2.95 -7.14 -4.50
CA SER A 41 2.70 -5.70 -4.67
C SER A 41 1.44 -5.48 -5.50
N TRP A 42 0.74 -4.42 -5.21
CA TRP A 42 -0.41 -3.97 -5.96
C TRP A 42 -0.46 -2.44 -5.99
N ALA A 43 -0.81 -1.87 -7.13
CA ALA A 43 -0.99 -0.42 -7.26
C ALA A 43 -2.22 -0.11 -8.11
N PRO A 44 -3.05 0.88 -7.74
CA PRO A 44 -4.18 1.30 -8.55
C PRO A 44 -3.68 1.86 -9.89
N GLY A 45 -4.30 1.42 -11.00
CA GLY A 45 -3.93 1.85 -12.35
C GLY A 45 -2.76 1.05 -12.94
N GLY A 46 -2.48 -0.13 -12.43
CA GLY A 46 -1.66 -1.14 -13.10
C GLY A 46 -2.22 -1.39 -14.52
N ALA A 47 -1.36 -1.68 -15.47
CA ALA A 47 -1.80 -1.96 -16.85
C ALA A 47 -2.79 -3.12 -16.83
N ASP A 48 -4.00 -2.87 -17.31
CA ASP A 48 -4.98 -3.91 -17.61
C ASP A 48 -4.36 -4.74 -18.75
N MET A 49 -3.75 -5.88 -18.39
CA MET A 49 -3.04 -6.72 -19.35
C MET A 49 -4.05 -7.65 -20.01
N PRO A 50 -4.12 -7.65 -21.35
CA PRO A 50 -5.01 -8.55 -22.05
C PRO A 50 -4.75 -10.03 -21.71
N ASP A 51 -5.81 -10.83 -21.59
CA ASP A 51 -5.73 -12.25 -21.22
C ASP A 51 -4.79 -13.05 -22.13
N ASP A 52 -4.74 -12.70 -23.42
CA ASP A 52 -3.84 -13.36 -24.39
C ASP A 52 -2.36 -13.03 -24.12
N PHE A 53 -2.07 -11.82 -23.59
CA PHE A 53 -0.73 -11.44 -23.17
C PHE A 53 -0.31 -12.18 -21.90
N LEU A 54 -1.20 -12.27 -20.91
CA LEU A 54 -0.97 -13.06 -19.70
C LEU A 54 -0.74 -14.54 -20.00
N ALA A 55 -1.53 -15.12 -20.92
CA ALA A 55 -1.34 -16.50 -21.37
C ALA A 55 0.03 -16.71 -22.02
N ARG A 56 0.50 -15.75 -22.84
CA ARG A 56 1.83 -15.80 -23.44
C ARG A 56 2.94 -15.71 -22.41
N LEU A 57 2.81 -14.80 -21.42
CA LEU A 57 3.76 -14.70 -20.31
C LEU A 57 3.81 -15.99 -19.50
N ALA A 58 2.66 -16.58 -19.19
CA ALA A 58 2.59 -17.86 -18.49
C ALA A 58 3.31 -18.97 -19.26
N HIS A 59 3.17 -19.01 -20.59
CA HIS A 59 3.88 -19.96 -21.44
C HIS A 59 5.40 -19.71 -21.43
N VAL A 60 5.84 -18.46 -21.54
CA VAL A 60 7.26 -18.10 -21.50
C VAL A 60 7.90 -18.47 -20.15
N TYR A 61 7.18 -18.26 -19.05
CA TYR A 61 7.67 -18.52 -17.70
C TYR A 61 7.41 -19.93 -17.20
N ALA A 62 6.77 -20.80 -18.00
CA ALA A 62 6.39 -22.16 -17.59
C ALA A 62 7.55 -23.01 -17.07
N HIS A 63 8.78 -22.75 -17.55
CA HIS A 63 9.99 -23.48 -17.15
C HIS A 63 10.86 -22.73 -16.15
N ASP A 64 10.45 -21.52 -15.71
CA ASP A 64 11.13 -20.74 -14.69
C ASP A 64 10.23 -20.66 -13.46
N GLN A 65 10.60 -21.39 -12.42
CA GLN A 65 9.79 -21.49 -11.20
C GLN A 65 9.64 -20.15 -10.48
N LEU A 66 10.65 -19.27 -10.53
CA LEU A 66 10.60 -17.97 -9.90
C LEU A 66 9.58 -17.07 -10.64
N PHE A 67 9.75 -16.91 -11.95
CA PHE A 67 8.87 -16.03 -12.72
C PHE A 67 7.44 -16.57 -12.84
N SER A 68 7.25 -17.87 -12.93
CA SER A 68 5.90 -18.46 -12.92
C SER A 68 5.17 -18.22 -11.60
N THR A 69 5.88 -18.35 -10.48
CA THR A 69 5.32 -18.05 -9.15
C THR A 69 4.97 -16.57 -9.00
N LEU A 70 5.86 -15.67 -9.42
CA LEU A 70 5.64 -14.22 -9.36
C LEU A 70 4.45 -13.80 -10.24
N LEU A 71 4.33 -14.36 -11.43
CA LEU A 71 3.19 -14.09 -12.31
C LEU A 71 1.87 -14.56 -11.69
N GLN A 72 1.83 -15.76 -11.12
CA GLN A 72 0.65 -16.28 -10.44
C GLN A 72 0.25 -15.40 -9.24
N GLN A 73 1.22 -14.93 -8.47
CA GLN A 73 0.97 -14.02 -7.34
C GLN A 73 0.41 -12.68 -7.82
N ALA A 74 0.97 -12.10 -8.89
CA ALA A 74 0.50 -10.86 -9.47
C ALA A 74 -0.95 -10.98 -9.98
N VAL A 75 -1.26 -12.03 -10.76
CA VAL A 75 -2.61 -12.29 -11.28
C VAL A 75 -3.60 -12.53 -10.13
N SER A 76 -3.20 -13.28 -9.10
CA SER A 76 -4.06 -13.52 -7.93
C SER A 76 -4.35 -12.23 -7.16
N ALA A 77 -3.36 -11.36 -6.98
CA ALA A 77 -3.53 -10.07 -6.34
C ALA A 77 -4.48 -9.15 -7.12
N ASP A 78 -4.37 -9.16 -8.45
CA ASP A 78 -5.21 -8.37 -9.34
C ASP A 78 -6.67 -8.85 -9.32
N VAL A 79 -6.90 -10.16 -9.38
CA VAL A 79 -8.24 -10.76 -9.26
C VAL A 79 -8.91 -10.38 -7.92
N ILE A 80 -8.17 -10.45 -6.80
CA ILE A 80 -8.69 -10.05 -5.49
C ILE A 80 -8.99 -8.54 -5.46
N ALA A 81 -8.12 -7.74 -6.07
CA ALA A 81 -8.31 -6.29 -6.17
C ALA A 81 -9.54 -5.92 -7.02
N ASP A 82 -9.74 -6.60 -8.16
CA ASP A 82 -10.90 -6.39 -9.03
C ASP A 82 -12.21 -6.78 -8.35
N GLN A 83 -12.26 -7.90 -7.68
CA GLN A 83 -13.41 -8.30 -6.85
C GLN A 83 -13.69 -7.25 -5.77
N ALA A 84 -12.63 -6.70 -5.18
CA ALA A 84 -12.73 -5.63 -4.21
C ALA A 84 -13.25 -4.31 -4.84
N GLN A 85 -12.93 -4.00 -6.09
CA GLN A 85 -13.38 -2.79 -6.78
C GLN A 85 -14.83 -2.88 -7.30
N GLN A 86 -15.31 -4.05 -7.69
CA GLN A 86 -16.69 -4.24 -8.17
C GLN A 86 -17.75 -3.81 -7.13
N GLY A 87 -17.42 -3.81 -5.84
CA GLY A 87 -18.27 -3.28 -4.78
C GLY A 87 -18.29 -1.74 -4.67
N MET A 88 -17.48 -1.01 -5.43
CA MET A 88 -17.34 0.45 -5.37
C MET A 88 -17.89 1.20 -6.60
N MET A 89 -18.69 0.57 -7.46
CA MET A 89 -19.25 1.20 -8.66
C MET A 89 -20.13 2.42 -8.31
N GLY A 90 -19.52 3.61 -8.33
CA GLY A 90 -20.18 4.90 -8.13
C GLY A 90 -19.20 6.07 -8.07
N GLY A 91 -18.53 6.44 -9.16
CA GLY A 91 -17.72 7.66 -9.18
C GLY A 91 -16.62 7.67 -10.24
N GLY A 92 -16.98 7.74 -11.51
CA GLY A 92 -16.04 8.04 -12.59
C GLY A 92 -15.70 9.53 -12.62
N GLY A 93 -14.51 9.91 -12.23
CA GLY A 93 -13.93 11.23 -12.40
C GLY A 93 -12.41 11.13 -12.26
N ALA A 94 -11.66 11.98 -12.97
CA ALA A 94 -10.20 12.04 -12.85
C ALA A 94 -9.78 12.16 -11.37
N ALA A 95 -9.15 11.13 -10.85
CA ALA A 95 -8.91 10.97 -9.43
C ALA A 95 -7.86 11.96 -8.93
N GLY A 96 -8.26 12.95 -8.14
CA GLY A 96 -7.35 13.74 -7.30
C GLY A 96 -6.65 12.82 -6.28
N GLY A 97 -5.50 13.22 -5.76
CA GLY A 97 -4.68 12.39 -4.84
C GLY A 97 -5.44 11.80 -3.66
N ASN A 98 -6.53 12.43 -3.21
CA ASN A 98 -7.40 11.91 -2.16
C ASN A 98 -8.17 10.66 -2.59
N GLN A 99 -8.67 10.64 -3.83
CA GLN A 99 -9.41 9.48 -4.35
C GLN A 99 -8.50 8.26 -4.54
N VAL A 100 -7.23 8.47 -4.92
CA VAL A 100 -6.25 7.38 -5.03
C VAL A 100 -6.00 6.74 -3.67
N LEU A 101 -5.74 7.54 -2.64
CA LEU A 101 -5.53 7.01 -1.28
C LEU A 101 -6.77 6.27 -0.77
N THR A 102 -7.95 6.85 -0.90
CA THR A 102 -9.21 6.22 -0.48
C THR A 102 -9.45 4.88 -1.19
N ARG A 103 -9.18 4.81 -2.49
CA ARG A 103 -9.29 3.56 -3.27
C ARG A 103 -8.28 2.53 -2.77
N THR A 104 -7.02 2.93 -2.59
CA THR A 104 -5.96 2.05 -2.09
C THR A 104 -6.31 1.46 -0.73
N LEU A 105 -6.74 2.30 0.22
CA LEU A 105 -7.12 1.87 1.56
C LEU A 105 -8.36 0.95 1.55
N GLY A 106 -9.35 1.25 0.73
CA GLY A 106 -10.52 0.39 0.58
C GLY A 106 -10.18 -0.98 -0.02
N THR A 107 -9.31 -1.03 -1.03
CA THR A 107 -8.80 -2.29 -1.59
C THR A 107 -8.00 -3.06 -0.56
N ALA A 108 -7.09 -2.39 0.17
CA ALA A 108 -6.31 -3.00 1.24
C ALA A 108 -7.20 -3.63 2.32
N ALA A 109 -8.22 -2.91 2.77
CA ALA A 109 -9.15 -3.41 3.78
C ALA A 109 -9.84 -4.71 3.34
N ARG A 110 -10.28 -4.79 2.10
CA ARG A 110 -10.95 -5.99 1.57
C ARG A 110 -10.00 -7.15 1.39
N MET A 111 -8.80 -6.90 0.86
CA MET A 111 -7.78 -7.94 0.74
C MET A 111 -7.40 -8.51 2.10
N LEU A 112 -7.25 -7.66 3.13
CA LEU A 112 -6.95 -8.09 4.50
C LEU A 112 -8.06 -8.93 5.14
N GLN A 113 -9.31 -8.78 4.70
CA GLN A 113 -10.46 -9.57 5.18
C GLN A 113 -10.64 -10.87 4.42
N ALA A 114 -10.10 -11.01 3.23
CA ALA A 114 -10.23 -12.22 2.43
C ALA A 114 -9.65 -13.42 3.19
N ALA A 115 -10.31 -14.58 3.09
CA ALA A 115 -9.90 -15.80 3.80
C ALA A 115 -8.45 -16.18 3.46
N ASP A 116 -8.09 -16.11 2.19
CA ASP A 116 -6.75 -16.39 1.65
C ASP A 116 -5.93 -15.12 1.39
N GLY A 117 -6.39 -13.96 1.90
CA GLY A 117 -5.75 -12.67 1.71
C GLY A 117 -4.54 -12.44 2.61
N PRO A 118 -3.79 -11.36 2.33
CA PRO A 118 -2.65 -10.99 3.14
C PRO A 118 -3.08 -10.65 4.58
N ARG A 119 -2.11 -10.69 5.49
CA ARG A 119 -2.30 -10.30 6.90
C ARG A 119 -1.54 -9.03 7.27
N MET A 120 -0.63 -8.60 6.40
CA MET A 120 0.16 -7.38 6.55
C MET A 120 0.10 -6.59 5.26
N ALA A 121 -0.26 -5.32 5.37
CA ALA A 121 -0.29 -4.38 4.25
C ALA A 121 0.61 -3.19 4.56
N VAL A 122 1.44 -2.78 3.61
CA VAL A 122 2.22 -1.55 3.68
C VAL A 122 1.71 -0.59 2.62
N ILE A 123 1.38 0.62 3.06
CA ILE A 123 0.84 1.69 2.22
C ILE A 123 1.72 2.92 2.43
N GLU A 124 2.32 3.41 1.36
CA GLU A 124 3.11 4.63 1.40
C GLU A 124 2.23 5.83 1.05
N VAL A 125 2.28 6.84 1.89
CA VAL A 125 1.53 8.09 1.71
C VAL A 125 2.53 9.25 1.62
N GLY A 126 2.75 9.76 0.43
CA GLY A 126 3.69 10.84 0.17
C GLY A 126 3.13 12.24 0.37
N GLY A 127 3.99 13.24 0.13
CA GLY A 127 3.62 14.66 0.15
C GLY A 127 3.68 15.32 1.52
N TRP A 128 4.44 14.73 2.45
CA TRP A 128 4.67 15.28 3.79
C TRP A 128 5.88 16.21 3.88
N ASP A 129 6.70 16.25 2.84
CA ASP A 129 7.91 17.05 2.81
C ASP A 129 7.62 18.51 2.41
N THR A 130 7.00 19.25 3.33
CA THR A 130 6.45 20.60 3.12
C THR A 130 7.42 21.68 3.57
N HIS A 131 8.51 21.86 2.82
CA HIS A 131 9.53 22.90 3.08
C HIS A 131 9.04 24.32 2.77
N ALA A 132 7.98 24.49 1.99
CA ALA A 132 7.44 25.79 1.64
C ALA A 132 5.92 25.82 1.71
N ASN A 133 5.36 26.93 2.15
CA ASN A 133 3.90 27.18 2.21
C ASN A 133 3.12 26.03 2.87
N GLN A 134 3.66 25.44 3.92
CA GLN A 134 3.08 24.31 4.63
C GLN A 134 1.66 24.57 5.12
N GLY A 135 1.42 25.80 5.58
CA GLY A 135 0.18 26.17 6.27
C GLY A 135 0.17 25.70 7.73
N ALA A 136 -0.94 25.97 8.41
CA ALA A 136 -1.18 25.55 9.79
C ALA A 136 -2.55 24.87 9.90
N GLY A 137 -3.61 25.57 10.34
CA GLY A 137 -4.98 25.04 10.37
C GLY A 137 -5.62 24.89 8.96
N THR A 138 -5.03 25.52 7.95
CA THR A 138 -5.35 25.37 6.53
C THR A 138 -4.05 25.27 5.73
N GLY A 139 -4.10 24.76 4.51
CA GLY A 139 -2.94 24.61 3.64
C GLY A 139 -2.53 23.15 3.42
N GLN A 140 -1.29 22.95 2.96
CA GLN A 140 -0.81 21.63 2.53
C GLN A 140 -0.84 20.60 3.66
N LEU A 141 -0.27 20.93 4.82
CA LEU A 141 -0.20 20.01 5.95
C LEU A 141 -1.60 19.66 6.47
N ALA A 142 -2.48 20.66 6.65
CA ALA A 142 -3.84 20.43 7.10
C ALA A 142 -4.62 19.52 6.16
N ASN A 143 -4.42 19.68 4.85
CA ASN A 143 -5.05 18.82 3.85
C ASN A 143 -4.51 17.37 3.91
N ARG A 144 -3.20 17.18 4.12
CA ARG A 144 -2.60 15.85 4.29
C ARG A 144 -3.10 15.17 5.56
N LEU A 145 -3.15 15.88 6.67
CA LEU A 145 -3.69 15.34 7.93
C LEU A 145 -5.16 14.95 7.79
N ARG A 146 -5.97 15.76 7.11
CA ARG A 146 -7.38 15.42 6.85
C ARG A 146 -7.51 14.17 5.97
N GLN A 147 -6.70 14.04 4.92
CA GLN A 147 -6.68 12.84 4.07
C GLN A 147 -6.31 11.58 4.86
N LEU A 148 -5.34 11.70 5.76
CA LEU A 148 -4.94 10.59 6.64
C LEU A 148 -6.06 10.22 7.61
N ASP A 149 -6.70 11.21 8.23
CA ASP A 149 -7.82 11.03 9.15
C ASP A 149 -9.01 10.33 8.47
N GLU A 150 -9.42 10.84 7.30
CA GLU A 150 -10.45 10.23 6.46
C GLU A 150 -10.09 8.79 6.05
N GLY A 151 -8.81 8.56 5.75
CA GLY A 151 -8.29 7.24 5.41
C GLY A 151 -8.36 6.25 6.58
N ILE A 152 -7.98 6.67 7.77
CA ILE A 152 -8.07 5.84 8.99
C ILE A 152 -9.55 5.57 9.34
N ALA A 153 -10.41 6.57 9.22
CA ALA A 153 -11.85 6.38 9.43
C ALA A 153 -12.46 5.38 8.43
N LEU A 154 -12.03 5.42 7.16
CA LEU A 154 -12.42 4.43 6.15
C LEU A 154 -11.94 3.03 6.55
N LEU A 155 -10.68 2.87 6.96
CA LEU A 155 -10.16 1.58 7.42
C LEU A 155 -10.95 1.04 8.62
N ALA A 156 -11.26 1.87 9.60
CA ALA A 156 -12.06 1.47 10.75
C ALA A 156 -13.46 0.97 10.33
N LYS A 157 -14.09 1.62 9.37
CA LYS A 157 -15.38 1.22 8.82
C LYS A 157 -15.29 -0.08 8.03
N GLU A 158 -14.37 -0.15 7.08
CA GLU A 158 -14.24 -1.30 6.17
C GLU A 158 -13.75 -2.55 6.93
N LEU A 159 -12.85 -2.40 7.91
CA LEU A 159 -12.32 -3.49 8.73
C LEU A 159 -13.18 -3.80 9.98
N ALA A 160 -14.36 -3.21 10.11
CA ALA A 160 -15.22 -3.41 11.29
C ALA A 160 -15.36 -4.87 11.73
N PRO A 161 -15.52 -5.88 10.84
CA PRO A 161 -15.63 -7.29 11.24
C PRO A 161 -14.37 -7.87 11.91
N VAL A 162 -13.22 -7.24 11.74
CA VAL A 162 -11.91 -7.71 12.24
C VAL A 162 -11.16 -6.63 13.00
N TRP A 163 -11.81 -5.52 13.32
CA TRP A 163 -11.18 -4.34 13.92
C TRP A 163 -10.51 -4.63 15.25
N ASP A 164 -11.09 -5.47 16.06
CA ASP A 164 -10.57 -5.93 17.36
C ASP A 164 -9.24 -6.70 17.24
N ARG A 165 -8.91 -7.19 16.04
CA ARG A 165 -7.69 -7.94 15.72
C ARG A 165 -6.79 -7.19 14.73
N THR A 166 -7.07 -5.90 14.48
CA THR A 166 -6.34 -5.08 13.53
C THR A 166 -5.45 -4.10 14.28
N ALA A 167 -4.19 -4.02 13.87
CA ALA A 167 -3.26 -2.98 14.31
C ALA A 167 -2.91 -2.08 13.13
N ILE A 168 -3.09 -0.78 13.28
CA ILE A 168 -2.63 0.23 12.32
C ILE A 168 -1.44 0.94 12.95
N VAL A 169 -0.31 0.92 12.24
CA VAL A 169 0.91 1.60 12.65
C VAL A 169 1.21 2.70 11.64
N VAL A 170 1.21 3.94 12.09
CA VAL A 170 1.61 5.09 11.29
C VAL A 170 3.05 5.45 11.68
N MET A 171 3.94 5.41 10.71
CA MET A 171 5.36 5.72 10.90
C MET A 171 5.80 6.82 9.95
N THR A 172 6.72 7.64 10.39
CA THR A 172 7.31 8.72 9.60
C THR A 172 8.77 8.41 9.28
N GLU A 173 9.23 8.88 8.13
CA GLU A 173 10.62 8.75 7.71
C GLU A 173 11.52 9.79 8.41
N PHE A 174 10.96 10.98 8.68
CA PHE A 174 11.68 12.10 9.31
C PHE A 174 10.78 12.87 10.28
N GLY A 175 11.40 13.58 11.19
CA GLY A 175 10.73 14.57 12.03
C GLY A 175 10.72 15.96 11.37
N ARG A 176 10.01 16.91 11.99
CA ARG A 176 9.95 18.30 11.56
C ARG A 176 10.43 19.23 12.66
N THR A 177 11.11 20.31 12.27
CA THR A 177 11.45 21.39 13.18
C THR A 177 10.18 22.08 13.70
N VAL A 178 10.19 22.50 14.95
CA VAL A 178 9.09 23.27 15.54
C VAL A 178 9.02 24.69 14.94
N ALA A 179 10.18 25.25 14.61
CA ALA A 179 10.28 26.60 14.03
C ALA A 179 9.94 26.58 12.52
N VAL A 180 9.16 27.55 12.11
CA VAL A 180 8.88 27.80 10.67
C VAL A 180 10.14 28.41 10.03
N ASN A 181 10.49 27.89 8.84
CA ASN A 181 11.62 28.39 8.05
C ASN A 181 11.26 29.64 7.24
N GLY A 182 12.25 30.21 6.51
CA GLY A 182 12.09 31.43 5.71
C GLY A 182 11.09 31.30 4.55
N THR A 183 10.68 30.10 4.16
CA THR A 183 9.72 29.81 3.07
C THR A 183 8.33 29.44 3.58
N ARG A 184 8.06 29.68 4.86
CA ARG A 184 6.78 29.34 5.53
C ARG A 184 6.48 27.84 5.51
N GLY A 185 7.50 27.02 5.59
CA GLY A 185 7.45 25.59 5.79
C GLY A 185 8.22 25.21 7.06
N THR A 186 8.55 23.94 7.19
CA THR A 186 9.43 23.43 8.25
C THR A 186 10.50 22.56 7.62
N ASP A 187 11.67 22.51 8.25
CA ASP A 187 12.75 21.66 7.80
C ASP A 187 12.74 20.32 8.54
N HIS A 188 13.56 19.35 8.07
CA HIS A 188 13.70 18.11 8.78
C HIS A 188 14.28 18.35 10.17
N GLY A 189 13.73 17.69 11.16
CA GLY A 189 14.16 17.72 12.55
C GLY A 189 14.27 16.30 13.12
N THR A 190 14.93 16.19 14.25
CA THR A 190 15.05 14.95 15.04
C THR A 190 14.10 15.02 16.22
#